data_0e3cfbea114ad3a6974d4bfc5fd3cf6b
#
_entry.id   0e3cfbea114ad3a6974d4bfc5fd3cf6b
#
_cell.length_a   1.000
_cell.length_b   1.000
_cell.length_c   1.000
_cell.angle_alpha   90.00
_cell.angle_beta   90.00
_cell.angle_gamma   90.00
#
_symmetry.space_group_name_H-M   'P 1'
#
loop_
_entity.id
_entity.type
_entity.pdbx_description
1 polymer ?
#
loop_
_entity_poly.entity_id
_entity_poly.type
_entity_poly.pdbx_seq_one_letter_code
_entity_poly.pdbx_strand_id
1 'polypeptide(L)'
;MAAAPTSPRPGWAPSAAVMPSDLEPPSAFPQDAFPRLSVPTPTRLMLGTISSALVGFSLGATQGGQMAQLRFRAEHAHKMPDTTTGWYFYHKSKNYHAMQGGIREGFRMGLKTGLWSLMALSLESTVDRYRGASDMFSTTIATLTVAGGFSIWHRLSFTTAARTARYGLMFGLVYGGIQDLVGLARGRPIGYVEFLRRRGGRSGASRSDHEDDQPAS
;
A
#
# COMPACT_ATOMS: atom_id res chain seq x y z
N MET A 1 12.41 39.39 65.48
CA MET A 1 13.09 38.65 64.39
C MET A 1 13.27 37.21 64.86
N ALA A 2 12.35 36.30 64.50
CA ALA A 2 12.39 34.89 64.89
C ALA A 2 12.68 34.07 63.71
N ALA A 3 13.80 33.35 63.66
CA ALA A 3 14.19 32.43 62.65
C ALA A 3 13.33 31.17 62.69
N ALA A 4 12.71 30.80 61.59
CA ALA A 4 11.93 29.59 61.48
C ALA A 4 12.88 28.34 61.43
N PRO A 5 12.51 27.25 62.13
CA PRO A 5 13.33 26.04 62.14
C PRO A 5 13.23 25.31 60.81
N THR A 6 14.37 25.05 60.12
CA THR A 6 14.51 24.18 59.04
C THR A 6 14.29 22.72 59.47
N SER A 7 13.18 22.11 59.07
CA SER A 7 12.93 20.68 59.28
C SER A 7 13.91 19.83 58.49
N PRO A 8 14.56 18.81 59.07
CA PRO A 8 15.40 17.89 58.31
C PRO A 8 14.52 17.01 57.41
N ARG A 9 14.86 16.94 56.12
CA ARG A 9 14.21 16.01 55.19
C ARG A 9 14.48 14.58 55.64
N PRO A 10 13.45 13.72 55.71
CA PRO A 10 13.66 12.32 56.02
C PRO A 10 14.47 11.65 54.90
N GLY A 11 15.59 11.02 55.25
CA GLY A 11 16.56 10.40 54.34
C GLY A 11 16.07 9.14 53.59
N TRP A 12 14.75 8.93 53.53
CA TRP A 12 14.13 7.82 52.78
C TRP A 12 13.36 8.30 51.53
N ALA A 13 13.35 9.59 51.21
CA ALA A 13 12.77 10.02 49.95
C ALA A 13 13.52 9.26 48.83
N PRO A 14 12.86 8.36 48.09
CA PRO A 14 13.52 7.74 46.96
C PRO A 14 13.96 8.89 46.07
N SER A 15 15.28 8.99 45.84
CA SER A 15 15.82 9.81 44.78
C SER A 15 14.95 9.51 43.59
N ALA A 16 14.33 10.55 43.00
CA ALA A 16 13.61 10.35 41.74
C ALA A 16 14.60 9.62 40.87
N ALA A 17 14.42 8.30 40.76
CA ALA A 17 15.23 7.45 39.93
C ALA A 17 15.07 8.08 38.54
N VAL A 18 16.13 8.72 38.09
CA VAL A 18 16.30 9.01 36.67
C VAL A 18 16.09 7.66 36.01
N MET A 19 14.89 7.45 35.48
CA MET A 19 14.63 6.26 34.67
C MET A 19 15.73 6.26 33.62
N PRO A 20 16.55 5.19 33.54
CA PRO A 20 17.53 5.10 32.49
C PRO A 20 16.75 5.25 31.18
N SER A 21 17.19 6.17 30.32
CA SER A 21 16.66 6.35 28.96
C SER A 21 16.67 5.05 28.13
N ASP A 22 17.26 4.01 28.68
CA ASP A 22 17.39 2.67 28.10
C ASP A 22 16.14 1.78 28.30
N LEU A 23 15.15 2.25 29.09
CA LEU A 23 13.82 1.62 29.21
C LEU A 23 12.76 2.29 28.32
N GLU A 24 13.16 3.22 27.48
CA GLU A 24 12.32 3.60 26.35
C GLU A 24 12.00 2.32 25.58
N PRO A 25 10.71 1.96 25.39
CA PRO A 25 10.36 0.74 24.65
C PRO A 25 11.12 0.77 23.35
N PRO A 26 11.74 -0.36 22.90
CA PRO A 26 12.61 -0.38 21.73
C PRO A 26 11.91 0.39 20.64
N SER A 27 12.46 1.57 20.39
CA SER A 27 11.88 2.62 19.57
C SER A 27 11.34 1.94 18.32
N ALA A 28 10.07 2.16 18.11
CA ALA A 28 9.34 1.87 16.91
C ALA A 28 10.29 1.55 15.77
N PHE A 29 10.19 0.35 15.23
CA PHE A 29 11.07 -0.20 14.19
C PHE A 29 11.65 0.91 13.29
N PRO A 30 12.92 0.87 12.85
CA PRO A 30 13.58 1.94 12.10
C PRO A 30 12.77 2.49 10.91
N GLN A 31 11.78 1.73 10.45
CA GLN A 31 10.83 2.10 9.43
C GLN A 31 9.82 3.17 9.84
N ASP A 32 9.54 3.31 11.14
CA ASP A 32 8.61 4.32 11.65
C ASP A 32 9.27 5.72 11.69
N ALA A 33 10.61 5.78 11.62
CA ALA A 33 11.35 7.03 11.50
C ALA A 33 11.09 7.74 10.15
N PHE A 34 10.84 6.98 9.07
CA PHE A 34 10.56 7.51 7.73
C PHE A 34 9.42 6.76 7.07
N PRO A 35 8.16 7.00 7.47
CA PRO A 35 7.02 6.27 6.90
C PRO A 35 6.88 6.59 5.40
N ARG A 36 6.51 5.59 4.60
CA ARG A 36 6.21 5.79 3.17
C ARG A 36 5.11 6.82 3.02
N LEU A 37 5.27 7.76 2.10
CA LEU A 37 4.33 8.87 1.86
C LEU A 37 4.09 9.78 3.09
N SER A 38 4.96 9.72 4.12
CA SER A 38 4.77 10.42 5.41
C SER A 38 3.48 10.04 6.14
N VAL A 39 2.95 8.84 5.88
CA VAL A 39 1.74 8.31 6.51
C VAL A 39 2.11 7.07 7.32
N PRO A 40 1.65 6.96 8.59
CA PRO A 40 1.88 5.78 9.41
C PRO A 40 1.38 4.51 8.70
N THR A 41 2.08 3.40 8.86
CA THR A 41 1.77 2.14 8.20
C THR A 41 0.29 1.72 8.34
N PRO A 42 -0.34 1.76 9.55
CA PRO A 42 -1.74 1.34 9.69
C PRO A 42 -2.69 2.25 8.90
N THR A 43 -2.45 3.56 8.89
CA THR A 43 -3.28 4.52 8.16
C THR A 43 -3.14 4.31 6.64
N ARG A 44 -1.92 4.04 6.17
CA ARG A 44 -1.66 3.71 4.75
C ARG A 44 -2.40 2.44 4.32
N LEU A 45 -2.36 1.38 5.14
CA LEU A 45 -3.09 0.14 4.88
C LEU A 45 -4.59 0.40 4.79
N MET A 46 -5.16 1.15 5.73
CA MET A 46 -6.58 1.49 5.71
C MET A 46 -6.97 2.31 4.49
N LEU A 47 -6.26 3.39 4.20
CA LEU A 47 -6.55 4.25 3.05
C LEU A 47 -6.40 3.51 1.73
N GLY A 48 -5.34 2.71 1.57
CA GLY A 48 -5.10 1.92 0.37
C GLY A 48 -6.18 0.85 0.15
N THR A 49 -6.60 0.19 1.21
CA THR A 49 -7.67 -0.83 1.15
C THR A 49 -9.02 -0.20 0.82
N ILE A 50 -9.37 0.91 1.49
CA ILE A 50 -10.65 1.60 1.26
C ILE A 50 -10.70 2.17 -0.17
N SER A 51 -9.64 2.85 -0.62
CA SER A 51 -9.60 3.40 -1.98
C SER A 51 -9.69 2.31 -3.05
N SER A 52 -9.00 1.20 -2.87
CA SER A 52 -9.09 0.04 -3.77
C SER A 52 -10.49 -0.58 -3.76
N ALA A 53 -11.12 -0.70 -2.58
CA ALA A 53 -12.48 -1.22 -2.47
C ALA A 53 -13.50 -0.30 -3.16
N LEU A 54 -13.35 1.03 -3.04
CA LEU A 54 -14.20 2.01 -3.73
C LEU A 54 -14.06 1.92 -5.25
N VAL A 55 -12.84 1.80 -5.76
CA VAL A 55 -12.59 1.59 -7.20
C VAL A 55 -13.24 0.29 -7.66
N GLY A 56 -13.01 -0.81 -6.93
CA GLY A 56 -13.63 -2.09 -7.23
C GLY A 56 -15.15 -2.05 -7.18
N PHE A 57 -15.72 -1.34 -6.20
CA PHE A 57 -17.17 -1.13 -6.12
C PHE A 57 -17.70 -0.37 -7.34
N SER A 58 -17.05 0.72 -7.74
CA SER A 58 -17.47 1.52 -8.89
C SER A 58 -17.44 0.70 -10.19
N LEU A 59 -16.38 -0.07 -10.42
CA LEU A 59 -16.26 -0.95 -11.58
C LEU A 59 -17.30 -2.08 -11.54
N GLY A 60 -17.49 -2.71 -10.39
CA GLY A 60 -18.50 -3.75 -10.21
C GLY A 60 -19.92 -3.23 -10.37
N ALA A 61 -20.21 -2.02 -9.86
CA ALA A 61 -21.51 -1.40 -9.99
C ALA A 61 -21.87 -1.07 -11.44
N THR A 62 -20.93 -0.55 -12.21
CA THR A 62 -21.14 -0.27 -13.64
C THR A 62 -21.36 -1.55 -14.45
N GLN A 63 -20.54 -2.57 -14.26
CA GLN A 63 -20.68 -3.86 -14.95
C GLN A 63 -21.94 -4.60 -14.53
N GLY A 64 -22.22 -4.66 -13.22
CA GLY A 64 -23.40 -5.34 -12.68
C GLY A 64 -24.69 -4.67 -13.12
N GLY A 65 -24.71 -3.33 -13.16
CA GLY A 65 -25.84 -2.56 -13.66
C GLY A 65 -26.11 -2.79 -15.14
N GLN A 66 -25.09 -2.79 -15.99
CA GLN A 66 -25.20 -3.08 -17.43
C GLN A 66 -25.72 -4.51 -17.67
N MET A 67 -25.14 -5.50 -17.00
CA MET A 67 -25.58 -6.88 -17.12
C MET A 67 -27.03 -7.09 -16.66
N ALA A 68 -27.44 -6.46 -15.56
CA ALA A 68 -28.81 -6.50 -15.07
C ALA A 68 -29.80 -5.86 -16.07
N GLN A 69 -29.42 -4.75 -16.72
CA GLN A 69 -30.22 -4.13 -17.78
C GLN A 69 -30.38 -5.04 -19.01
N LEU A 70 -29.29 -5.67 -19.45
CA LEU A 70 -29.31 -6.59 -20.59
C LEU A 70 -30.20 -7.80 -20.27
N ARG A 71 -30.06 -8.35 -19.07
CA ARG A 71 -30.90 -9.45 -18.61
C ARG A 71 -32.37 -9.08 -18.54
N PHE A 72 -32.71 -7.92 -17.95
CA PHE A 72 -34.07 -7.41 -17.92
C PHE A 72 -34.67 -7.27 -19.32
N ARG A 73 -33.89 -6.73 -20.28
CA ARG A 73 -34.33 -6.59 -21.69
C ARG A 73 -34.58 -7.95 -22.33
N ALA A 74 -33.74 -8.94 -22.10
CA ALA A 74 -33.91 -10.29 -22.62
C ALA A 74 -35.15 -10.97 -22.07
N GLU A 75 -35.39 -10.86 -20.76
CA GLU A 75 -36.56 -11.45 -20.07
C GLU A 75 -37.89 -10.82 -20.51
N HIS A 76 -37.89 -9.52 -20.88
CA HIS A 76 -39.10 -8.78 -21.24
C HIS A 76 -39.21 -8.51 -22.76
N ALA A 77 -38.39 -9.13 -23.58
CA ALA A 77 -38.39 -8.90 -25.02
C ALA A 77 -39.74 -9.20 -25.69
N HIS A 78 -40.49 -10.16 -25.17
CA HIS A 78 -41.81 -10.57 -25.70
C HIS A 78 -42.98 -9.71 -25.17
N LYS A 79 -42.73 -8.79 -24.22
CA LYS A 79 -43.74 -7.93 -23.58
C LYS A 79 -43.37 -6.46 -23.78
N MET A 80 -43.14 -6.04 -25.01
CA MET A 80 -42.89 -4.64 -25.32
C MET A 80 -44.17 -3.84 -25.10
N PRO A 81 -44.10 -2.69 -24.40
CA PRO A 81 -45.28 -1.83 -24.16
C PRO A 81 -45.65 -1.08 -25.43
N ASP A 82 -46.99 -1.00 -25.68
CA ASP A 82 -47.54 -0.24 -26.80
C ASP A 82 -47.97 1.18 -26.41
N THR A 83 -48.07 1.45 -25.11
CA THR A 83 -48.55 2.74 -24.59
C THR A 83 -47.42 3.57 -23.95
N THR A 84 -47.55 4.91 -24.02
CA THR A 84 -46.57 5.84 -23.43
C THR A 84 -46.38 5.57 -21.92
N THR A 85 -47.47 5.32 -21.21
CA THR A 85 -47.43 4.96 -19.77
C THR A 85 -46.74 3.66 -19.53
N GLY A 86 -46.90 2.66 -20.43
CA GLY A 86 -46.20 1.38 -20.40
C GLY A 86 -44.68 1.53 -20.53
N TRP A 87 -44.26 2.42 -21.44
CA TRP A 87 -42.80 2.72 -21.60
C TRP A 87 -42.21 3.39 -20.38
N TYR A 88 -42.93 4.26 -19.69
CA TYR A 88 -42.49 4.83 -18.44
C TYR A 88 -42.24 3.77 -17.36
N PHE A 89 -43.19 2.85 -17.14
CA PHE A 89 -43.03 1.78 -16.18
C PHE A 89 -41.93 0.80 -16.58
N TYR A 90 -41.77 0.50 -17.85
CA TYR A 90 -40.70 -0.32 -18.36
C TYR A 90 -39.31 0.27 -18.05
N HIS A 91 -39.10 1.55 -18.32
CA HIS A 91 -37.84 2.22 -18.02
C HIS A 91 -37.57 2.31 -16.51
N LYS A 92 -38.60 2.61 -15.74
CA LYS A 92 -38.52 2.64 -14.28
C LYS A 92 -38.11 1.28 -13.72
N SER A 93 -38.76 0.21 -14.13
CA SER A 93 -38.46 -1.17 -13.72
C SER A 93 -37.03 -1.58 -14.13
N LYS A 94 -36.65 -1.29 -15.39
CA LYS A 94 -35.29 -1.54 -15.90
C LYS A 94 -34.23 -0.85 -15.03
N ASN A 95 -34.45 0.41 -14.63
CA ASN A 95 -33.50 1.16 -13.81
C ASN A 95 -33.40 0.59 -12.39
N TYR A 96 -34.50 0.13 -11.80
CA TYR A 96 -34.47 -0.57 -10.51
C TYR A 96 -33.65 -1.85 -10.57
N HIS A 97 -33.84 -2.68 -11.60
CA HIS A 97 -33.06 -3.89 -11.80
C HIS A 97 -31.58 -3.57 -12.01
N ALA A 98 -31.27 -2.52 -12.77
CA ALA A 98 -29.89 -2.06 -12.97
C ALA A 98 -29.23 -1.62 -11.65
N MET A 99 -29.93 -0.84 -10.84
CA MET A 99 -29.43 -0.37 -9.56
C MET A 99 -29.19 -1.55 -8.59
N GLN A 100 -30.14 -2.45 -8.48
CA GLN A 100 -30.01 -3.64 -7.63
C GLN A 100 -28.85 -4.54 -8.06
N GLY A 101 -28.73 -4.83 -9.36
CA GLY A 101 -27.65 -5.60 -9.93
C GLY A 101 -26.28 -4.91 -9.75
N GLY A 102 -26.25 -3.60 -9.95
CA GLY A 102 -25.07 -2.79 -9.77
C GLY A 102 -24.56 -2.77 -8.32
N ILE A 103 -25.46 -2.55 -7.36
CA ILE A 103 -25.09 -2.54 -5.93
C ILE A 103 -24.54 -3.92 -5.52
N ARG A 104 -25.25 -4.98 -5.88
CA ARG A 104 -24.84 -6.35 -5.52
C ARG A 104 -23.46 -6.71 -6.07
N GLU A 105 -23.21 -6.45 -7.34
CA GLU A 105 -21.93 -6.75 -7.97
C GLU A 105 -20.85 -5.76 -7.53
N GLY A 106 -21.21 -4.50 -7.29
CA GLY A 106 -20.32 -3.49 -6.73
C GLY A 106 -19.74 -3.92 -5.38
N PHE A 107 -20.57 -4.34 -4.44
CA PHE A 107 -20.10 -4.84 -3.14
C PHE A 107 -19.21 -6.07 -3.29
N ARG A 108 -19.61 -7.02 -4.14
CA ARG A 108 -18.85 -8.24 -4.37
C ARG A 108 -17.45 -7.95 -4.93
N MET A 109 -17.37 -7.08 -5.93
CA MET A 109 -16.10 -6.68 -6.54
C MET A 109 -15.28 -5.79 -5.60
N GLY A 110 -15.92 -4.84 -4.91
CA GLY A 110 -15.27 -3.98 -3.94
C GLY A 110 -14.61 -4.74 -2.79
N LEU A 111 -15.30 -5.70 -2.19
CA LEU A 111 -14.73 -6.55 -1.15
C LEU A 111 -13.58 -7.39 -1.68
N LYS A 112 -13.73 -7.96 -2.88
CA LYS A 112 -12.68 -8.77 -3.51
C LYS A 112 -11.42 -7.96 -3.78
N THR A 113 -11.55 -6.79 -4.41
CA THR A 113 -10.41 -5.91 -4.71
C THR A 113 -9.78 -5.33 -3.45
N GLY A 114 -10.60 -4.94 -2.45
CA GLY A 114 -10.11 -4.47 -1.15
C GLY A 114 -9.28 -5.54 -0.43
N LEU A 115 -9.75 -6.79 -0.40
CA LEU A 115 -9.01 -7.89 0.22
C LEU A 115 -7.66 -8.14 -0.46
N TRP A 116 -7.62 -8.18 -1.80
CA TRP A 116 -6.37 -8.35 -2.54
C TRP A 116 -5.41 -7.19 -2.33
N SER A 117 -5.93 -5.97 -2.27
CA SER A 117 -5.13 -4.78 -1.98
C SER A 117 -4.56 -4.81 -0.56
N LEU A 118 -5.37 -5.24 0.43
CA LEU A 118 -4.91 -5.41 1.81
C LEU A 118 -3.77 -6.43 1.89
N MET A 119 -3.90 -7.57 1.21
CA MET A 119 -2.84 -8.58 1.14
C MET A 119 -1.57 -8.02 0.51
N ALA A 120 -1.68 -7.28 -0.60
CA ALA A 120 -0.54 -6.69 -1.28
C ALA A 120 0.20 -5.69 -0.38
N LEU A 121 -0.52 -4.77 0.25
CA LEU A 121 0.04 -3.75 1.15
C LEU A 121 0.64 -4.37 2.43
N SER A 122 0.02 -5.43 2.96
CA SER A 122 0.54 -6.16 4.12
C SER A 122 1.85 -6.89 3.78
N LEU A 123 1.90 -7.55 2.61
CA LEU A 123 3.11 -8.19 2.12
C LEU A 123 4.23 -7.16 1.85
N GLU A 124 3.89 -6.02 1.24
CA GLU A 124 4.84 -4.91 1.05
C GLU A 124 5.43 -4.47 2.39
N SER A 125 4.59 -4.24 3.40
CA SER A 125 5.04 -3.86 4.74
C SER A 125 5.90 -4.93 5.42
N THR A 126 5.59 -6.20 5.18
CA THR A 126 6.38 -7.33 5.71
C THR A 126 7.75 -7.42 5.03
N VAL A 127 7.79 -7.28 3.71
CA VAL A 127 9.06 -7.29 2.95
C VAL A 127 9.92 -6.09 3.34
N ASP A 128 9.34 -4.91 3.53
CA ASP A 128 10.03 -3.71 4.01
C ASP A 128 10.69 -3.97 5.38
N ARG A 129 9.96 -4.59 6.32
CA ARG A 129 10.50 -4.94 7.63
C ARG A 129 11.66 -5.92 7.54
N TYR A 130 11.50 -6.94 6.71
CA TYR A 130 12.53 -7.97 6.54
C TYR A 130 13.79 -7.43 5.89
N ARG A 131 13.66 -6.54 4.89
CA ARG A 131 14.79 -5.95 4.18
C ARG A 131 15.41 -4.74 4.89
N GLY A 132 14.70 -4.14 5.84
CA GLY A 132 15.13 -2.90 6.49
C GLY A 132 15.20 -1.68 5.57
N ALA A 133 14.69 -1.80 4.33
CA ALA A 133 14.65 -0.74 3.32
C ALA A 133 13.28 -0.74 2.64
N SER A 134 12.72 0.44 2.49
CA SER A 134 11.41 0.61 1.82
C SER A 134 11.62 1.21 0.44
N ASP A 135 11.93 0.32 -0.52
CA ASP A 135 12.25 0.62 -1.90
C ASP A 135 11.16 0.11 -2.86
N MET A 136 11.21 0.55 -4.12
CA MET A 136 10.30 0.05 -5.17
C MET A 136 10.42 -1.48 -5.36
N PHE A 137 11.58 -2.07 -5.04
CA PHE A 137 11.76 -3.53 -5.11
C PHE A 137 10.85 -4.29 -4.14
N SER A 138 10.61 -3.76 -2.94
CA SER A 138 9.71 -4.37 -1.96
C SER A 138 8.27 -4.40 -2.48
N THR A 139 7.82 -3.32 -3.09
CA THR A 139 6.50 -3.22 -3.74
C THR A 139 6.39 -4.19 -4.91
N THR A 140 7.42 -4.30 -5.74
CA THR A 140 7.46 -5.21 -6.88
C THR A 140 7.41 -6.67 -6.43
N ILE A 141 8.17 -7.05 -5.40
CA ILE A 141 8.14 -8.40 -4.82
C ILE A 141 6.75 -8.70 -4.26
N ALA A 142 6.15 -7.77 -3.51
CA ALA A 142 4.81 -7.95 -2.96
C ALA A 142 3.75 -8.15 -4.04
N THR A 143 3.76 -7.32 -5.10
CA THR A 143 2.80 -7.43 -6.21
C THR A 143 2.99 -8.71 -7.02
N LEU A 144 4.21 -9.15 -7.26
CA LEU A 144 4.49 -10.43 -7.91
C LEU A 144 4.05 -11.61 -7.06
N THR A 145 4.27 -11.56 -5.74
CA THR A 145 3.81 -12.61 -4.81
C THR A 145 2.29 -12.71 -4.81
N VAL A 146 1.59 -11.58 -4.79
CA VAL A 146 0.12 -11.54 -4.89
C VAL A 146 -0.36 -12.06 -6.24
N ALA A 147 0.27 -11.64 -7.35
CA ALA A 147 -0.06 -12.12 -8.68
C ALA A 147 0.16 -13.64 -8.83
N GLY A 148 1.25 -14.15 -8.26
CA GLY A 148 1.54 -15.59 -8.20
C GLY A 148 0.52 -16.34 -7.36
N GLY A 149 0.23 -15.89 -6.13
CA GLY A 149 -0.78 -16.46 -5.25
C GLY A 149 -2.17 -16.47 -5.88
N PHE A 150 -2.57 -15.37 -6.52
CA PHE A 150 -3.81 -15.28 -7.29
C PHE A 150 -3.87 -16.32 -8.41
N SER A 151 -2.77 -16.48 -9.16
CA SER A 151 -2.69 -17.40 -10.28
C SER A 151 -2.82 -18.87 -9.83
N ILE A 152 -2.19 -19.22 -8.71
CA ILE A 152 -2.28 -20.56 -8.10
C ILE A 152 -3.69 -20.81 -7.56
N TRP A 153 -4.24 -19.86 -6.82
CA TRP A 153 -5.58 -19.97 -6.23
C TRP A 153 -6.66 -20.20 -7.29
N HIS A 154 -6.57 -19.48 -8.41
CA HIS A 154 -7.53 -19.59 -9.52
C HIS A 154 -7.16 -20.68 -10.53
N ARG A 155 -6.09 -21.44 -10.30
CA ARG A 155 -5.59 -22.50 -11.20
C ARG A 155 -5.48 -22.01 -12.66
N LEU A 156 -4.92 -20.81 -12.84
CA LEU A 156 -4.80 -20.21 -14.16
C LEU A 156 -3.83 -21.02 -15.04
N SER A 157 -4.08 -21.05 -16.35
CA SER A 157 -3.12 -21.61 -17.31
C SER A 157 -1.80 -20.84 -17.25
N PHE A 158 -0.70 -21.51 -17.58
CA PHE A 158 0.65 -20.91 -17.51
C PHE A 158 0.75 -19.59 -18.30
N THR A 159 0.13 -19.53 -19.48
CA THR A 159 0.09 -18.33 -20.33
C THR A 159 -0.65 -17.16 -19.65
N THR A 160 -1.77 -17.46 -18.97
CA THR A 160 -2.54 -16.45 -18.24
C THR A 160 -1.80 -16.02 -16.96
N ALA A 161 -1.18 -16.97 -16.25
CA ALA A 161 -0.36 -16.69 -15.08
C ALA A 161 0.84 -15.78 -15.42
N ALA A 162 1.55 -16.07 -16.54
CA ALA A 162 2.64 -15.22 -17.03
C ALA A 162 2.16 -13.80 -17.39
N ARG A 163 0.97 -13.67 -18.00
CA ARG A 163 0.37 -12.36 -18.30
C ARG A 163 0.02 -11.60 -17.01
N THR A 164 -0.57 -12.28 -16.03
CA THR A 164 -0.88 -11.69 -14.71
C THR A 164 0.38 -11.25 -13.98
N ALA A 165 1.43 -12.07 -14.00
CA ALA A 165 2.73 -11.72 -13.43
C ALA A 165 3.36 -10.48 -14.11
N ARG A 166 3.26 -10.38 -15.45
CA ARG A 166 3.72 -9.21 -16.19
C ARG A 166 2.98 -7.93 -15.78
N TYR A 167 1.66 -8.00 -15.63
CA TYR A 167 0.88 -6.85 -15.12
C TYR A 167 1.22 -6.53 -13.67
N GLY A 168 1.41 -7.54 -12.82
CA GLY A 168 1.87 -7.36 -11.45
C GLY A 168 3.24 -6.67 -11.38
N LEU A 169 4.18 -7.09 -12.24
CA LEU A 169 5.50 -6.48 -12.37
C LEU A 169 5.40 -5.00 -12.80
N MET A 170 4.65 -4.71 -13.86
CA MET A 170 4.45 -3.35 -14.34
C MET A 170 3.82 -2.46 -13.27
N PHE A 171 2.77 -2.94 -12.61
CA PHE A 171 2.11 -2.21 -11.54
C PHE A 171 3.05 -1.97 -10.36
N GLY A 172 3.82 -2.98 -9.94
CA GLY A 172 4.79 -2.88 -8.85
C GLY A 172 5.89 -1.87 -9.14
N LEU A 173 6.44 -1.86 -10.37
CA LEU A 173 7.45 -0.89 -10.79
C LEU A 173 6.90 0.53 -10.86
N VAL A 174 5.74 0.73 -11.49
CA VAL A 174 5.13 2.06 -11.64
C VAL A 174 4.72 2.62 -10.28
N TYR A 175 3.98 1.84 -9.48
CA TYR A 175 3.51 2.28 -8.17
C TYR A 175 4.66 2.47 -7.19
N GLY A 176 5.61 1.52 -7.12
CA GLY A 176 6.81 1.64 -6.30
C GLY A 176 7.71 2.80 -6.75
N GLY A 177 7.88 3.01 -8.05
CA GLY A 177 8.63 4.14 -8.59
C GLY A 177 8.01 5.50 -8.25
N ILE A 178 6.68 5.61 -8.30
CA ILE A 178 5.97 6.83 -7.86
C ILE A 178 6.19 7.07 -6.36
N GLN A 179 6.12 6.01 -5.53
CA GLN A 179 6.39 6.14 -4.10
C GLN A 179 7.82 6.61 -3.81
N ASP A 180 8.80 6.05 -4.52
CA ASP A 180 10.21 6.44 -4.36
C ASP A 180 10.45 7.87 -4.87
N LEU A 181 9.82 8.27 -5.97
CA LEU A 181 9.90 9.64 -6.48
C LEU A 181 9.34 10.67 -5.48
N VAL A 182 8.18 10.37 -4.89
CA VAL A 182 7.59 11.21 -3.84
C VAL A 182 8.48 11.23 -2.59
N GLY A 183 9.09 10.08 -2.24
CA GLY A 183 10.06 9.96 -1.15
C GLY A 183 11.28 10.84 -1.39
N LEU A 184 11.85 10.80 -2.61
CA LEU A 184 12.99 11.62 -3.02
C LEU A 184 12.66 13.12 -2.98
N ALA A 185 11.50 13.53 -3.49
CA ALA A 185 11.05 14.91 -3.44
C ALA A 185 10.89 15.45 -2.01
N ARG A 186 10.71 14.57 -1.02
CA ARG A 186 10.63 14.88 0.42
C ARG A 186 11.94 14.70 1.17
N GLY A 187 13.07 14.48 0.45
CA GLY A 187 14.40 14.34 1.05
C GLY A 187 14.66 12.99 1.75
N ARG A 188 13.90 11.97 1.43
CA ARG A 188 14.09 10.64 2.01
C ARG A 188 15.29 9.94 1.38
N PRO A 189 16.22 9.35 2.17
CA PRO A 189 17.29 8.54 1.61
C PRO A 189 16.72 7.25 1.00
N ILE A 190 17.00 7.02 -0.27
CA ILE A 190 16.60 5.80 -0.97
C ILE A 190 17.75 4.80 -0.89
N GLY A 191 17.50 3.58 -0.38
CA GLY A 191 18.53 2.59 -0.06
C GLY A 191 19.45 2.24 -1.23
N TYR A 192 18.94 2.13 -2.46
CA TYR A 192 19.76 1.83 -3.64
C TYR A 192 20.64 3.02 -4.08
N VAL A 193 20.20 4.26 -3.89
CA VAL A 193 21.01 5.47 -4.19
C VAL A 193 22.18 5.56 -3.20
N GLU A 194 21.93 5.26 -1.94
CA GLU A 194 22.97 5.25 -0.92
C GLU A 194 23.97 4.12 -1.12
N PHE A 195 23.50 2.95 -1.53
CA PHE A 195 24.36 1.81 -1.91
C PHE A 195 25.28 2.16 -3.09
N LEU A 196 24.77 2.80 -4.15
CA LEU A 196 25.54 3.24 -5.29
C LEU A 196 26.55 4.34 -4.90
N ARG A 197 26.16 5.26 -4.05
CA ARG A 197 27.02 6.33 -3.53
C ARG A 197 28.17 5.76 -2.69
N ARG A 198 27.90 4.78 -1.82
CA ARG A 198 28.94 4.09 -1.03
C ARG A 198 29.89 3.32 -1.92
N ARG A 199 29.42 2.71 -2.98
CA ARG A 199 30.25 1.95 -3.93
C ARG A 199 31.12 2.89 -4.78
N GLY A 200 30.57 4.02 -5.23
CA GLY A 200 31.31 5.05 -5.96
C GLY A 200 32.37 5.74 -5.11
N GLY A 201 32.08 6.01 -3.83
CA GLY A 201 33.05 6.60 -2.88
C GLY A 201 34.23 5.66 -2.57
N ARG A 202 34.00 4.35 -2.52
CA ARG A 202 35.07 3.35 -2.31
C ARG A 202 36.01 3.24 -3.51
N SER A 203 35.50 3.42 -4.72
CA SER A 203 36.31 3.40 -5.96
C SER A 203 37.18 4.65 -6.11
N GLY A 204 36.76 5.80 -5.53
CA GLY A 204 37.53 7.02 -5.52
C GLY A 204 38.68 7.03 -4.49
N ALA A 205 38.44 6.48 -3.30
CA ALA A 205 39.46 6.41 -2.25
C ALA A 205 40.62 5.47 -2.59
N SER A 206 40.34 4.36 -3.27
CA SER A 206 41.40 3.41 -3.69
C SER A 206 42.26 3.94 -4.85
N ARG A 207 41.83 4.99 -5.51
CA ARG A 207 42.58 5.59 -6.62
C ARG A 207 43.51 6.74 -6.15
N SER A 208 43.17 7.41 -5.06
CA SER A 208 44.03 8.42 -4.44
C SER A 208 45.21 7.81 -3.69
N ASP A 209 45.04 6.64 -3.08
CA ASP A 209 46.13 5.97 -2.34
C ASP A 209 47.19 5.35 -3.24
N HIS A 210 46.96 5.25 -4.56
CA HIS A 210 47.92 4.68 -5.51
C HIS A 210 48.72 5.76 -6.27
N GLU A 211 48.28 7.04 -6.18
CA GLU A 211 48.94 8.16 -6.87
C GLU A 211 50.02 8.82 -5.99
N ASP A 212 49.91 8.64 -4.65
CA ASP A 212 50.87 9.19 -3.68
C ASP A 212 52.08 8.29 -3.42
N ASP A 213 52.14 7.06 -3.97
CA ASP A 213 53.23 6.08 -3.77
C ASP A 213 54.20 5.99 -4.98
N GLN A 214 54.22 6.95 -5.93
CA GLN A 214 55.26 7.00 -6.94
C GLN A 214 56.45 7.83 -6.43
N PRO A 215 57.60 7.18 -6.12
CA PRO A 215 58.81 7.91 -5.77
C PRO A 215 59.32 8.64 -7.01
N ALA A 216 59.52 9.96 -6.86
CA ALA A 216 60.17 10.81 -7.85
C ALA A 216 61.60 10.29 -8.11
N SER A 217 61.86 9.75 -9.27
CA SER A 217 63.18 9.39 -9.80
C SER A 217 63.71 10.54 -10.68
#